data_d2b363b2da22e0df6c9ebfd539b75491
#
_entry.id   d2b363b2da22e0df6c9ebfd539b75491
#
_cell.length_a   1.000
_cell.length_b   1.000
_cell.length_c   1.000
_cell.angle_alpha   90.00
_cell.angle_beta   90.00
_cell.angle_gamma   90.00
#
_symmetry.space_group_name_H-M   'P 1'
#
loop_
_entity.id
_entity.type
_entity.pdbx_description
1 polymer ?
#
loop_
_entity_poly.entity_id
_entity_poly.type
_entity_poly.pdbx_seq_one_letter_code
_entity_poly.pdbx_strand_id
1 'polypeptide(L)'
;MGDFMDFFDLHCDTLTECMDDGDSLLKNERDIDFERGSIFGRWNQVFAVFVPDSMDDSLVEGYFDSACDFYFDELKKKGDVFPILSSEDVRGHSRGVMLAMESSRGVGSLERLEKLYERGLRLITLTWNHKNRAAGGCDEGGGLTDWGRELVSKMEKLGIVTDVSHLSDRSFYDLCEFSDAPFIASHSDARAVHNEVRSLTDDQIKIIIERGGLIGLNFYDRFLGGNGGREELLRHTEHMLSLGAEDVISIGS
;
A
#
# COMPACT_ATOMS: atom_id res chain seq x y z
N MET A 1 16.07 11.09 -28.02
CA MET A 1 16.01 10.41 -26.74
C MET A 1 14.57 10.51 -26.31
N GLY A 2 13.82 9.42 -26.28
CA GLY A 2 12.47 9.47 -25.72
C GLY A 2 12.59 9.80 -24.24
N ASP A 3 11.78 10.74 -23.78
CA ASP A 3 11.67 11.01 -22.35
C ASP A 3 11.08 9.75 -21.71
N PHE A 4 11.92 9.00 -21.01
CA PHE A 4 11.47 7.86 -20.22
C PHE A 4 10.67 8.40 -19.03
N MET A 5 9.46 7.90 -18.85
CA MET A 5 8.59 8.29 -17.75
C MET A 5 9.14 7.70 -16.43
N ASP A 6 9.17 8.52 -15.40
CA ASP A 6 9.33 8.03 -14.03
C ASP A 6 7.98 7.49 -13.53
N PHE A 7 8.01 6.36 -12.86
CA PHE A 7 6.81 5.64 -12.46
C PHE A 7 6.92 5.20 -11.00
N PHE A 8 5.88 5.45 -10.21
CA PHE A 8 5.78 4.96 -8.85
C PHE A 8 4.39 4.36 -8.62
N ASP A 9 4.37 3.08 -8.37
CA ASP A 9 3.17 2.33 -8.03
C ASP A 9 3.16 2.03 -6.53
N LEU A 10 2.08 2.40 -5.86
CA LEU A 10 1.96 2.36 -4.41
C LEU A 10 1.50 1.01 -3.86
N HIS A 11 1.14 0.05 -4.73
CA HIS A 11 0.66 -1.27 -4.29
C HIS A 11 0.73 -2.33 -5.39
N CYS A 12 1.13 -3.55 -5.03
CA CYS A 12 0.79 -4.77 -5.76
C CYS A 12 0.95 -6.00 -4.86
N ASP A 13 0.19 -7.06 -5.14
CA ASP A 13 0.20 -8.35 -4.41
C ASP A 13 1.17 -9.37 -4.99
N THR A 14 1.86 -9.02 -6.08
CA THR A 14 2.72 -9.93 -6.83
C THR A 14 3.77 -10.65 -5.98
N LEU A 15 4.22 -10.03 -4.88
CA LEU A 15 5.18 -10.63 -3.96
C LEU A 15 4.63 -11.91 -3.31
N THR A 16 3.44 -11.83 -2.73
CA THR A 16 2.80 -12.97 -2.06
C THR A 16 2.35 -14.03 -3.06
N GLU A 17 1.80 -13.62 -4.18
CA GLU A 17 1.42 -14.53 -5.25
C GLU A 17 2.60 -15.32 -5.81
N CYS A 18 3.75 -14.65 -6.07
CA CYS A 18 4.95 -15.34 -6.53
C CYS A 18 5.51 -16.29 -5.46
N MET A 19 5.50 -15.87 -4.20
CA MET A 19 5.96 -16.73 -3.09
C MET A 19 5.11 -18.00 -2.98
N ASP A 20 3.79 -17.84 -3.00
CA ASP A 20 2.85 -18.95 -2.79
C ASP A 20 2.87 -19.95 -3.97
N ASP A 21 3.05 -19.48 -5.20
CA ASP A 21 3.08 -20.31 -6.41
C ASP A 21 4.49 -20.79 -6.78
N GLY A 22 5.53 -20.31 -6.08
CA GLY A 22 6.93 -20.66 -6.38
C GLY A 22 7.48 -20.00 -7.64
N ASP A 23 6.90 -18.86 -8.03
CA ASP A 23 7.35 -18.03 -9.14
C ASP A 23 8.47 -17.07 -8.70
N SER A 24 8.94 -16.22 -9.63
CA SER A 24 10.00 -15.24 -9.38
C SER A 24 9.52 -13.81 -9.63
N LEU A 25 10.01 -12.85 -8.82
CA LEU A 25 9.82 -11.43 -9.08
C LEU A 25 10.68 -10.91 -10.25
N LEU A 26 11.67 -11.67 -10.70
CA LEU A 26 12.51 -11.29 -11.85
C LEU A 26 11.73 -11.25 -13.13
N LYS A 27 10.96 -12.32 -13.37
CA LYS A 27 10.09 -12.52 -14.52
C LYS A 27 9.02 -13.53 -14.15
N ASN A 28 7.78 -13.20 -14.40
CA ASN A 28 6.62 -14.05 -14.18
C ASN A 28 5.53 -13.80 -15.23
N GLU A 29 4.43 -14.55 -15.15
CA GLU A 29 3.27 -14.41 -16.03
C GLU A 29 2.18 -13.48 -15.43
N ARG A 30 2.47 -12.79 -14.32
CA ARG A 30 1.59 -11.79 -13.69
C ARG A 30 1.77 -10.42 -14.31
N ASP A 31 1.12 -9.39 -13.79
CA ASP A 31 1.17 -8.04 -14.35
C ASP A 31 2.49 -7.30 -14.06
N ILE A 32 3.12 -7.58 -12.92
CA ILE A 32 4.32 -6.87 -12.44
C ILE A 32 5.50 -7.83 -12.25
N ASP A 33 6.67 -7.45 -12.80
CA ASP A 33 7.96 -8.07 -12.54
C ASP A 33 9.12 -7.07 -12.78
N PHE A 34 10.32 -7.42 -12.32
CA PHE A 34 11.50 -6.58 -12.45
C PHE A 34 11.93 -6.38 -13.91
N GLU A 35 11.65 -7.34 -14.82
CA GLU A 35 12.00 -7.23 -16.23
C GLU A 35 11.10 -6.19 -16.91
N ARG A 36 9.79 -6.23 -16.69
CA ARG A 36 8.82 -5.24 -17.22
C ARG A 36 9.01 -3.86 -16.61
N GLY A 37 9.33 -3.74 -15.32
CA GLY A 37 9.68 -2.46 -14.70
C GLY A 37 10.87 -1.74 -15.39
N SER A 38 11.71 -2.49 -16.13
CA SER A 38 12.87 -1.92 -16.81
C SER A 38 12.55 -1.04 -18.02
N ILE A 39 11.31 -1.00 -18.48
CA ILE A 39 10.89 -0.12 -19.61
C ILE A 39 10.77 1.35 -19.20
N PHE A 40 10.66 1.63 -17.89
CA PHE A 40 10.58 3.00 -17.37
C PHE A 40 11.98 3.61 -17.19
N GLY A 41 12.06 4.95 -17.18
CA GLY A 41 13.29 5.67 -16.85
C GLY A 41 13.70 5.48 -15.40
N ARG A 42 12.72 5.68 -14.51
CA ARG A 42 12.76 5.26 -13.12
C ARG A 42 11.47 4.49 -12.82
N TRP A 43 11.62 3.36 -12.13
CA TRP A 43 10.50 2.55 -11.68
C TRP A 43 10.60 2.29 -10.19
N ASN A 44 9.60 2.71 -9.45
CA ASN A 44 9.45 2.41 -8.04
C ASN A 44 8.15 1.63 -7.83
N GLN A 45 8.21 0.56 -7.06
CA GLN A 45 7.10 -0.34 -6.81
C GLN A 45 7.00 -0.67 -5.33
N VAL A 46 5.80 -0.55 -4.77
CA VAL A 46 5.49 -1.12 -3.45
C VAL A 46 4.99 -2.54 -3.63
N PHE A 47 5.68 -3.49 -2.99
CA PHE A 47 5.28 -4.89 -2.91
C PHE A 47 4.64 -5.14 -1.55
N ALA A 48 3.34 -5.38 -1.55
CA ALA A 48 2.60 -5.69 -0.35
C ALA A 48 2.72 -7.19 0.01
N VAL A 49 2.88 -7.46 1.28
CA VAL A 49 2.64 -8.79 1.82
C VAL A 49 1.19 -8.83 2.28
N PHE A 50 0.34 -9.38 1.44
CA PHE A 50 -1.07 -9.57 1.70
C PHE A 50 -1.30 -10.70 2.70
N VAL A 51 -2.13 -10.46 3.70
CA VAL A 51 -2.51 -11.44 4.71
C VAL A 51 -4.05 -11.58 4.72
N PRO A 52 -4.61 -12.66 4.15
CA PRO A 52 -6.06 -12.83 4.12
C PRO A 52 -6.65 -12.94 5.53
N ASP A 53 -7.83 -12.33 5.74
CA ASP A 53 -8.52 -12.36 7.05
C ASP A 53 -8.84 -13.79 7.54
N SER A 54 -8.93 -14.76 6.62
CA SER A 54 -9.14 -16.18 6.93
C SER A 54 -7.90 -16.89 7.46
N MET A 55 -6.71 -16.29 7.38
CA MET A 55 -5.48 -16.89 7.91
C MET A 55 -5.52 -16.93 9.44
N ASP A 56 -5.16 -18.05 10.05
CA ASP A 56 -5.04 -18.19 11.49
C ASP A 56 -3.98 -17.22 12.04
N ASP A 57 -4.30 -16.48 13.10
CA ASP A 57 -3.41 -15.47 13.69
C ASP A 57 -2.05 -16.06 14.11
N SER A 58 -2.00 -17.32 14.51
CA SER A 58 -0.74 -17.99 14.87
C SER A 58 0.23 -18.20 13.70
N LEU A 59 -0.25 -18.09 12.46
CA LEU A 59 0.54 -18.29 11.24
C LEU A 59 1.01 -16.98 10.62
N VAL A 60 0.32 -15.86 10.90
CA VAL A 60 0.51 -14.58 10.20
C VAL A 60 1.94 -14.06 10.31
N GLU A 61 2.53 -14.10 11.52
CA GLU A 61 3.89 -13.59 11.72
C GLU A 61 4.93 -14.41 10.92
N GLY A 62 4.80 -15.75 10.95
CA GLY A 62 5.70 -16.65 10.20
C GLY A 62 5.54 -16.51 8.68
N TYR A 63 4.31 -16.31 8.21
CA TYR A 63 4.04 -16.05 6.79
C TYR A 63 4.70 -14.75 6.33
N PHE A 64 4.53 -13.67 7.10
CA PHE A 64 5.18 -12.39 6.80
C PHE A 64 6.71 -12.51 6.80
N ASP A 65 7.29 -13.23 7.78
CA ASP A 65 8.73 -13.45 7.81
C ASP A 65 9.24 -14.21 6.58
N SER A 66 8.49 -15.22 6.12
CA SER A 66 8.80 -15.97 4.91
C SER A 66 8.74 -15.08 3.66
N ALA A 67 7.73 -14.21 3.57
CA ALA A 67 7.60 -13.26 2.48
C ALA A 67 8.74 -12.22 2.47
N CYS A 68 9.17 -11.75 3.64
CA CYS A 68 10.37 -10.91 3.74
C CYS A 68 11.62 -11.62 3.23
N ASP A 69 11.84 -12.88 3.62
CA ASP A 69 13.01 -13.66 3.17
C ASP A 69 12.98 -13.84 1.65
N PHE A 70 11.81 -14.22 1.10
CA PHE A 70 11.61 -14.34 -0.33
C PHE A 70 11.90 -13.02 -1.07
N TYR A 71 11.35 -11.89 -0.59
CA TYR A 71 11.58 -10.57 -1.17
C TYR A 71 13.08 -10.24 -1.27
N PHE A 72 13.83 -10.39 -0.18
CA PHE A 72 15.25 -10.08 -0.19
C PHE A 72 16.09 -11.06 -1.02
N ASP A 73 15.67 -12.33 -1.10
CA ASP A 73 16.34 -13.30 -1.96
C ASP A 73 16.11 -13.01 -3.44
N GLU A 74 14.92 -12.55 -3.84
CA GLU A 74 14.64 -12.09 -5.21
C GLU A 74 15.46 -10.85 -5.58
N LEU A 75 15.61 -9.88 -4.66
CA LEU A 75 16.46 -8.70 -4.91
C LEU A 75 17.92 -9.06 -5.18
N LYS A 76 18.48 -10.02 -4.45
CA LYS A 76 19.87 -10.47 -4.63
C LYS A 76 20.11 -11.06 -6.03
N LYS A 77 19.08 -11.63 -6.68
CA LYS A 77 19.23 -12.27 -7.99
C LYS A 77 19.44 -11.27 -9.14
N LYS A 78 18.89 -10.04 -9.04
CA LYS A 78 18.90 -9.07 -10.15
C LYS A 78 20.06 -8.07 -10.09
N GLY A 79 20.46 -7.62 -8.95
CA GLY A 79 21.62 -6.73 -8.73
C GLY A 79 21.44 -5.27 -9.15
N ASP A 80 20.37 -4.90 -9.84
CA ASP A 80 20.03 -3.53 -10.28
C ASP A 80 18.63 -3.07 -9.81
N VAL A 81 18.03 -3.81 -8.89
CA VAL A 81 16.80 -3.46 -8.17
C VAL A 81 17.14 -3.31 -6.69
N PHE A 82 16.77 -2.19 -6.10
CA PHE A 82 17.23 -1.79 -4.77
C PHE A 82 16.05 -1.58 -3.81
N PRO A 83 16.17 -1.96 -2.54
CA PRO A 83 15.13 -1.67 -1.57
C PRO A 83 15.04 -0.16 -1.31
N ILE A 84 13.84 0.38 -1.25
CA ILE A 84 13.55 1.74 -0.80
C ILE A 84 13.44 1.71 0.73
N LEU A 85 14.45 2.25 1.40
CA LEU A 85 14.53 2.33 2.86
C LEU A 85 14.44 3.78 3.37
N SER A 86 14.58 4.76 2.48
CA SER A 86 14.54 6.18 2.77
C SER A 86 14.00 6.98 1.57
N SER A 87 13.70 8.27 1.77
CA SER A 87 13.28 9.16 0.69
C SER A 87 14.36 9.39 -0.38
N GLU A 88 15.63 9.28 -0.01
CA GLU A 88 16.76 9.41 -0.92
C GLU A 88 16.78 8.24 -1.92
N ASP A 89 16.38 7.03 -1.50
CA ASP A 89 16.38 5.84 -2.36
C ASP A 89 15.38 5.95 -3.51
N VAL A 90 14.24 6.65 -3.29
CA VAL A 90 13.21 6.89 -4.32
C VAL A 90 13.80 7.56 -5.56
N ARG A 91 14.80 8.43 -5.38
CA ARG A 91 15.46 9.18 -6.47
C ARG A 91 16.88 8.68 -6.73
N GLY A 92 17.46 7.94 -5.80
CA GLY A 92 18.85 7.46 -5.86
C GLY A 92 19.07 6.32 -6.83
N HIS A 93 18.03 5.57 -7.15
CA HIS A 93 18.09 4.39 -8.01
C HIS A 93 17.13 4.50 -9.18
N SER A 94 17.46 3.84 -10.30
CA SER A 94 16.55 3.72 -11.45
C SER A 94 15.44 2.70 -11.21
N ARG A 95 15.63 1.77 -10.28
CA ARG A 95 14.66 0.74 -9.90
C ARG A 95 14.66 0.57 -8.39
N GLY A 96 13.63 1.10 -7.76
CA GLY A 96 13.41 1.01 -6.32
C GLY A 96 12.20 0.15 -6.00
N VAL A 97 12.30 -0.67 -4.96
CA VAL A 97 11.17 -1.46 -4.48
C VAL A 97 11.02 -1.32 -2.98
N MET A 98 9.78 -1.18 -2.52
CA MET A 98 9.46 -0.99 -1.10
C MET A 98 8.66 -2.19 -0.59
N LEU A 99 9.05 -2.68 0.58
CA LEU A 99 8.30 -3.72 1.27
C LEU A 99 7.17 -3.09 2.09
N ALA A 100 5.95 -3.57 1.88
CA ALA A 100 4.77 -3.19 2.64
C ALA A 100 4.13 -4.40 3.33
N MET A 101 3.39 -4.14 4.40
CA MET A 101 2.54 -5.12 5.09
C MET A 101 1.08 -4.73 4.89
N GLU A 102 0.31 -5.57 4.24
CA GLU A 102 -1.13 -5.38 4.12
C GLU A 102 -1.87 -6.19 5.17
N SER A 103 -2.40 -5.52 6.12
CA SER A 103 -2.92 -5.85 7.44
C SER A 103 -1.86 -5.92 8.54
N SER A 104 -2.01 -5.00 9.52
CA SER A 104 -1.13 -4.91 10.69
C SER A 104 -1.14 -6.15 11.61
N ARG A 105 -1.91 -7.19 11.27
CA ARG A 105 -1.91 -8.48 11.99
C ARG A 105 -0.52 -9.10 12.06
N GLY A 106 0.32 -8.89 11.05
CA GLY A 106 1.70 -9.36 11.01
C GLY A 106 2.67 -8.65 11.97
N VAL A 107 2.25 -7.56 12.61
CA VAL A 107 3.11 -6.82 13.55
C VAL A 107 3.32 -7.56 14.86
N GLY A 108 2.28 -8.21 15.40
CA GLY A 108 2.33 -8.93 16.67
C GLY A 108 2.60 -8.04 17.90
N SER A 109 3.79 -7.43 17.98
CA SER A 109 4.18 -6.52 19.07
C SER A 109 4.95 -5.29 18.58
N LEU A 110 5.05 -4.24 19.43
CA LEU A 110 5.80 -3.02 19.09
C LEU A 110 7.32 -3.28 19.03
N GLU A 111 7.84 -4.25 19.78
CA GLU A 111 9.24 -4.69 19.71
C GLU A 111 9.51 -5.43 18.39
N ARG A 112 8.54 -6.22 17.91
CA ARG A 112 8.63 -6.86 16.60
C ARG A 112 8.58 -5.82 15.48
N LEU A 113 7.77 -4.76 15.60
CA LEU A 113 7.73 -3.68 14.62
C LEU A 113 9.11 -3.04 14.39
N GLU A 114 9.90 -2.82 15.45
CA GLU A 114 11.28 -2.32 15.32
C GLU A 114 12.15 -3.26 14.47
N LYS A 115 12.06 -4.57 14.75
CA LYS A 115 12.81 -5.57 13.96
C LYS A 115 12.35 -5.64 12.51
N LEU A 116 11.04 -5.49 12.25
CA LEU A 116 10.51 -5.45 10.89
C LEU A 116 10.98 -4.19 10.14
N TYR A 117 11.04 -3.04 10.82
CA TYR A 117 11.63 -1.82 10.27
C TYR A 117 13.11 -2.01 9.92
N GLU A 118 13.91 -2.62 10.80
CA GLU A 118 15.31 -2.96 10.55
C GLU A 118 15.47 -3.91 9.37
N ARG A 119 14.50 -4.82 9.16
CA ARG A 119 14.43 -5.71 7.99
C ARG A 119 13.96 -5.01 6.70
N GLY A 120 13.52 -3.76 6.75
CA GLY A 120 13.18 -2.98 5.55
C GLY A 120 11.69 -2.70 5.35
N LEU A 121 10.81 -3.04 6.28
CA LEU A 121 9.38 -2.64 6.22
C LEU A 121 9.25 -1.13 6.29
N ARG A 122 8.51 -0.51 5.35
CA ARG A 122 8.35 0.94 5.27
C ARG A 122 6.92 1.43 5.15
N LEU A 123 5.96 0.54 4.92
CA LEU A 123 4.55 0.87 4.79
C LEU A 123 3.71 -0.22 5.45
N ILE A 124 2.65 0.19 6.19
CA ILE A 124 1.69 -0.73 6.79
C ILE A 124 0.28 -0.23 6.52
N THR A 125 -0.53 -1.06 5.86
CA THR A 125 -1.98 -0.93 5.79
C THR A 125 -2.56 -1.44 7.12
N LEU A 126 -3.29 -0.60 7.86
CA LEU A 126 -3.69 -0.94 9.22
C LEU A 126 -4.64 -2.14 9.30
N THR A 127 -5.54 -2.28 8.34
CA THR A 127 -6.47 -3.42 8.24
C THR A 127 -6.48 -3.97 6.81
N TRP A 128 -6.98 -5.18 6.63
CA TRP A 128 -7.61 -5.57 5.38
C TRP A 128 -9.12 -5.28 5.52
N ASN A 129 -10.02 -6.10 4.96
CA ASN A 129 -11.45 -5.78 4.89
C ASN A 129 -12.17 -5.82 6.24
N HIS A 130 -11.72 -6.66 7.17
CA HIS A 130 -12.35 -6.83 8.48
C HIS A 130 -11.56 -6.13 9.58
N LYS A 131 -12.20 -5.98 10.74
CA LYS A 131 -11.51 -5.46 11.92
C LYS A 131 -10.40 -6.39 12.38
N ASN A 132 -9.34 -5.79 12.90
CA ASN A 132 -8.28 -6.50 13.59
C ASN A 132 -7.96 -5.83 14.92
N ARG A 133 -6.82 -6.18 15.53
CA ARG A 133 -6.40 -5.58 16.80
C ARG A 133 -6.18 -4.07 16.72
N ALA A 134 -5.83 -3.51 15.54
CA ALA A 134 -5.49 -2.09 15.39
C ALA A 134 -6.72 -1.22 15.09
N ALA A 135 -7.59 -1.67 14.19
CA ALA A 135 -8.66 -0.82 13.66
C ALA A 135 -9.81 -1.62 13.07
N GLY A 136 -10.90 -0.94 12.74
CA GLY A 136 -12.00 -1.47 11.95
C GLY A 136 -11.72 -1.38 10.45
N GLY A 137 -11.98 -2.48 9.72
CA GLY A 137 -11.90 -2.53 8.25
C GLY A 137 -13.21 -2.14 7.56
N CYS A 138 -13.16 -1.92 6.25
CA CYS A 138 -14.26 -1.36 5.47
C CYS A 138 -15.53 -2.22 5.46
N ASP A 139 -15.43 -3.56 5.51
CA ASP A 139 -16.58 -4.46 5.45
C ASP A 139 -17.26 -4.66 6.82
N GLU A 140 -16.56 -4.46 7.91
CA GLU A 140 -17.07 -4.73 9.26
C GLU A 140 -17.29 -3.47 10.10
N GLY A 141 -16.61 -2.37 9.75
CA GLY A 141 -16.64 -1.12 10.51
C GLY A 141 -15.82 -1.19 11.79
N GLY A 142 -16.11 -0.26 12.72
CA GLY A 142 -15.31 -0.06 13.95
C GLY A 142 -14.38 1.14 13.81
N GLY A 143 -13.65 1.46 14.87
CA GLY A 143 -12.72 2.59 14.96
C GLY A 143 -11.29 2.17 15.24
N LEU A 144 -10.40 3.16 15.37
CA LEU A 144 -9.02 2.97 15.78
C LEU A 144 -8.97 2.59 17.27
N THR A 145 -8.34 1.46 17.60
CA THR A 145 -8.23 0.96 18.97
C THR A 145 -7.10 1.67 19.74
N ASP A 146 -7.03 1.46 21.06
CA ASP A 146 -5.90 1.96 21.85
C ASP A 146 -4.58 1.36 21.38
N TRP A 147 -4.55 0.05 21.06
CA TRP A 147 -3.37 -0.58 20.49
C TRP A 147 -3.04 -0.02 19.09
N GLY A 148 -4.06 0.27 18.28
CA GLY A 148 -3.88 0.93 16.98
C GLY A 148 -3.22 2.30 17.11
N ARG A 149 -3.59 3.09 18.13
CA ARG A 149 -2.95 4.38 18.44
C ARG A 149 -1.49 4.21 18.85
N GLU A 150 -1.19 3.22 19.70
CA GLU A 150 0.20 2.89 20.07
C GLU A 150 1.01 2.45 18.84
N LEU A 151 0.44 1.63 17.96
CA LEU A 151 1.05 1.18 16.72
C LEU A 151 1.37 2.37 15.80
N VAL A 152 0.39 3.22 15.50
CA VAL A 152 0.56 4.41 14.65
C VAL A 152 1.64 5.33 15.23
N SER A 153 1.59 5.64 16.54
CA SER A 153 2.63 6.44 17.19
C SER A 153 4.03 5.84 17.05
N LYS A 154 4.14 4.51 17.07
CA LYS A 154 5.42 3.83 16.89
C LYS A 154 5.87 3.84 15.44
N MET A 155 4.94 3.65 14.49
CA MET A 155 5.20 3.75 13.05
C MET A 155 5.76 5.13 12.70
N GLU A 156 5.12 6.20 13.15
CA GLU A 156 5.57 7.58 12.92
C GLU A 156 6.98 7.83 13.45
N LYS A 157 7.30 7.36 14.67
CA LYS A 157 8.65 7.49 15.26
C LYS A 157 9.72 6.75 14.47
N LEU A 158 9.37 5.63 13.84
CA LEU A 158 10.27 4.85 13.01
C LEU A 158 10.36 5.38 11.57
N GLY A 159 9.38 6.19 11.12
CA GLY A 159 9.26 6.61 9.72
C GLY A 159 8.63 5.54 8.83
N ILE A 160 7.75 4.69 9.40
CA ILE A 160 6.91 3.77 8.63
C ILE A 160 5.65 4.53 8.21
N VAL A 161 5.32 4.49 6.93
CA VAL A 161 4.15 5.15 6.36
C VAL A 161 2.88 4.41 6.78
N THR A 162 1.88 5.15 7.24
CA THR A 162 0.53 4.61 7.49
C THR A 162 -0.27 4.61 6.20
N ASP A 163 -0.85 3.48 5.84
CA ASP A 163 -1.78 3.33 4.73
C ASP A 163 -3.20 3.15 5.25
N VAL A 164 -4.11 3.98 4.73
CA VAL A 164 -5.54 3.99 5.11
C VAL A 164 -6.42 3.21 4.16
N SER A 165 -5.86 2.61 3.11
CA SER A 165 -6.59 1.67 2.27
C SER A 165 -7.22 0.58 3.14
N HIS A 166 -8.43 0.13 2.82
CA HIS A 166 -9.21 -0.83 3.61
C HIS A 166 -9.76 -0.36 4.97
N LEU A 167 -9.41 0.83 5.47
CA LEU A 167 -9.99 1.31 6.71
C LEU A 167 -11.50 1.55 6.56
N SER A 168 -12.24 1.30 7.65
CA SER A 168 -13.59 1.84 7.78
C SER A 168 -13.57 3.36 7.85
N ASP A 169 -14.65 4.03 7.46
CA ASP A 169 -14.76 5.49 7.59
C ASP A 169 -14.51 5.94 9.03
N ARG A 170 -14.99 5.20 10.04
CA ARG A 170 -14.77 5.54 11.44
C ARG A 170 -13.28 5.44 11.81
N SER A 171 -12.58 4.39 11.40
CA SER A 171 -11.14 4.25 11.68
C SER A 171 -10.33 5.35 11.01
N PHE A 172 -10.72 5.75 9.78
CA PHE A 172 -10.09 6.85 9.07
C PHE A 172 -10.19 8.17 9.87
N TYR A 173 -11.40 8.54 10.31
CA TYR A 173 -11.59 9.78 11.07
C TYR A 173 -10.97 9.70 12.47
N ASP A 174 -11.02 8.55 13.15
CA ASP A 174 -10.32 8.36 14.43
C ASP A 174 -8.80 8.54 14.29
N LEU A 175 -8.22 8.08 13.16
CA LEU A 175 -6.81 8.34 12.83
C LEU A 175 -6.56 9.84 12.62
N CYS A 176 -7.45 10.53 11.90
CA CYS A 176 -7.35 11.97 11.68
C CYS A 176 -7.43 12.79 12.97
N GLU A 177 -8.24 12.35 13.95
CA GLU A 177 -8.33 12.99 15.26
C GLU A 177 -7.10 12.71 16.14
N PHE A 178 -6.44 11.56 15.92
CA PHE A 178 -5.32 11.12 16.73
C PHE A 178 -3.97 11.65 16.27
N SER A 179 -3.74 11.77 14.95
CA SER A 179 -2.46 12.14 14.36
C SER A 179 -2.61 13.19 13.27
N ASP A 180 -1.67 14.14 13.22
CA ASP A 180 -1.54 15.13 12.15
C ASP A 180 -0.51 14.70 11.07
N ALA A 181 0.15 13.56 11.23
CA ALA A 181 1.14 13.07 10.27
C ALA A 181 0.48 12.76 8.91
N PRO A 182 1.21 12.93 7.80
CA PRO A 182 0.74 12.50 6.49
C PRO A 182 0.60 10.97 6.45
N PHE A 183 -0.41 10.51 5.74
CA PHE A 183 -0.65 9.09 5.45
C PHE A 183 -1.07 8.92 3.99
N ILE A 184 -1.09 7.71 3.48
CA ILE A 184 -1.47 7.44 2.09
C ILE A 184 -2.69 6.52 2.03
N ALA A 185 -3.38 6.55 0.90
CA ALA A 185 -4.28 5.48 0.46
C ALA A 185 -3.59 4.79 -0.72
N SER A 186 -2.90 3.70 -0.44
CA SER A 186 -2.02 3.06 -1.44
C SER A 186 -2.77 2.57 -2.68
N HIS A 187 -4.05 2.14 -2.53
CA HIS A 187 -4.88 1.63 -3.62
C HIS A 187 -6.37 1.86 -3.31
N SER A 188 -6.90 3.04 -3.67
CA SER A 188 -8.29 3.43 -3.38
C SER A 188 -8.85 4.38 -4.43
N ASP A 189 -10.13 4.18 -4.76
CA ASP A 189 -10.85 4.96 -5.75
C ASP A 189 -11.80 5.98 -5.12
N ALA A 190 -12.55 6.74 -5.92
CA ALA A 190 -13.52 7.74 -5.46
C ALA A 190 -14.91 7.14 -5.30
N ARG A 191 -15.46 7.17 -4.08
CA ARG A 191 -16.81 6.65 -3.77
C ARG A 191 -17.91 7.41 -4.48
N ALA A 192 -17.71 8.67 -4.80
CA ALA A 192 -18.66 9.48 -5.56
C ALA A 192 -18.83 9.00 -7.02
N VAL A 193 -17.82 8.35 -7.60
CA VAL A 193 -17.86 7.79 -8.97
C VAL A 193 -18.50 6.41 -8.97
N HIS A 194 -18.08 5.56 -8.06
CA HIS A 194 -18.68 4.24 -7.82
C HIS A 194 -18.85 4.01 -6.32
N ASN A 195 -20.11 3.82 -5.89
CA ASN A 195 -20.47 3.70 -4.48
C ASN A 195 -20.04 2.33 -3.91
N GLU A 196 -18.76 2.22 -3.62
CA GLU A 196 -18.14 1.05 -2.98
C GLU A 196 -17.55 1.47 -1.63
N VAL A 197 -17.81 0.70 -0.57
CA VAL A 197 -17.36 1.03 0.79
C VAL A 197 -15.83 1.08 0.90
N ARG A 198 -15.14 0.37 0.01
CA ARG A 198 -13.68 0.30 -0.10
C ARG A 198 -13.07 1.61 -0.63
N SER A 199 -13.89 2.42 -1.32
CA SER A 199 -13.46 3.68 -1.94
C SER A 199 -13.55 4.87 -0.98
N LEU A 200 -12.73 5.90 -1.22
CA LEU A 200 -12.65 7.13 -0.42
C LEU A 200 -13.85 8.05 -0.71
N THR A 201 -14.37 8.67 0.33
CA THR A 201 -15.29 9.80 0.19
C THR A 201 -14.55 11.06 -0.26
N ASP A 202 -15.28 12.05 -0.80
CA ASP A 202 -14.67 13.34 -1.19
C ASP A 202 -14.00 14.06 -0.02
N ASP A 203 -14.54 13.92 1.20
CA ASP A 203 -13.93 14.50 2.40
C ASP A 203 -12.63 13.79 2.77
N GLN A 204 -12.57 12.46 2.66
CA GLN A 204 -11.35 11.69 2.89
C GLN A 204 -10.26 12.04 1.87
N ILE A 205 -10.63 12.19 0.58
CA ILE A 205 -9.71 12.63 -0.48
C ILE A 205 -9.12 14.01 -0.13
N LYS A 206 -9.96 14.98 0.24
CA LYS A 206 -9.52 16.32 0.63
C LYS A 206 -8.58 16.31 1.83
N ILE A 207 -8.89 15.49 2.85
CA ILE A 207 -8.00 15.34 4.02
C ILE A 207 -6.63 14.79 3.63
N ILE A 208 -6.58 13.80 2.72
CA ILE A 208 -5.30 13.26 2.23
C ILE A 208 -4.51 14.35 1.49
N ILE A 209 -5.17 15.13 0.63
CA ILE A 209 -4.57 16.27 -0.08
C ILE A 209 -4.01 17.29 0.93
N GLU A 210 -4.82 17.74 1.89
CA GLU A 210 -4.44 18.74 2.88
C GLU A 210 -3.25 18.31 3.75
N ARG A 211 -3.12 17.00 4.01
CA ARG A 211 -2.03 16.41 4.78
C ARG A 211 -0.76 16.12 3.96
N GLY A 212 -0.80 16.35 2.65
CA GLY A 212 0.32 16.04 1.75
C GLY A 212 0.57 14.53 1.61
N GLY A 213 -0.50 13.74 1.69
CA GLY A 213 -0.46 12.31 1.44
C GLY A 213 -0.47 11.96 -0.05
N LEU A 214 -0.65 10.67 -0.36
CA LEU A 214 -0.80 10.17 -1.74
C LEU A 214 -2.02 9.27 -1.85
N ILE A 215 -2.61 9.19 -3.04
CA ILE A 215 -3.72 8.31 -3.38
C ILE A 215 -3.34 7.50 -4.61
N GLY A 216 -3.15 6.18 -4.44
CA GLY A 216 -3.00 5.23 -5.52
C GLY A 216 -4.35 4.83 -6.08
N LEU A 217 -4.56 5.03 -7.37
CA LEU A 217 -5.75 4.55 -8.07
C LEU A 217 -5.72 3.02 -8.14
N ASN A 218 -6.79 2.38 -7.71
CA ASN A 218 -6.94 0.92 -7.73
C ASN A 218 -7.43 0.46 -9.11
N PHE A 219 -6.87 -0.63 -9.62
CA PHE A 219 -7.22 -1.15 -10.95
C PHE A 219 -8.19 -2.34 -10.91
N TYR A 220 -8.67 -2.71 -9.74
CA TYR A 220 -9.60 -3.81 -9.63
C TYR A 220 -10.99 -3.43 -10.15
N ASP A 221 -11.42 -4.09 -11.23
CA ASP A 221 -12.64 -3.78 -11.98
C ASP A 221 -13.89 -3.62 -11.10
N ARG A 222 -14.01 -4.41 -10.04
CA ARG A 222 -15.14 -4.31 -9.11
C ARG A 222 -15.21 -2.95 -8.42
N PHE A 223 -14.07 -2.35 -8.09
CA PHE A 223 -14.03 -1.06 -7.38
C PHE A 223 -14.18 0.12 -8.33
N LEU A 224 -13.73 -0.05 -9.58
CA LEU A 224 -13.92 0.94 -10.63
C LEU A 224 -15.41 1.10 -11.03
N GLY A 225 -16.20 0.01 -10.92
CA GLY A 225 -17.59 0.00 -11.34
C GLY A 225 -17.77 -0.06 -12.87
N GLY A 226 -19.02 0.08 -13.32
CA GLY A 226 -19.33 0.01 -14.74
C GLY A 226 -18.94 -1.34 -15.36
N ASN A 227 -18.13 -1.30 -16.42
CA ASN A 227 -17.56 -2.48 -17.06
C ASN A 227 -16.09 -2.72 -16.62
N GLY A 228 -15.59 -1.94 -15.66
CA GLY A 228 -14.17 -1.89 -15.30
C GLY A 228 -13.32 -1.25 -16.39
N GLY A 229 -12.01 -1.26 -16.16
CA GLY A 229 -11.04 -0.87 -17.14
C GLY A 229 -10.77 0.64 -17.27
N ARG A 230 -10.21 1.02 -18.42
CA ARG A 230 -9.58 2.33 -18.60
C ARG A 230 -10.55 3.52 -18.48
N GLU A 231 -11.77 3.39 -18.99
CA GLU A 231 -12.71 4.51 -19.00
C GLU A 231 -13.18 4.84 -17.60
N GLU A 232 -13.46 3.82 -16.81
CA GLU A 232 -13.84 3.96 -15.41
C GLU A 232 -12.69 4.52 -14.58
N LEU A 233 -11.46 4.04 -14.79
CA LEU A 233 -10.26 4.57 -14.14
C LEU A 233 -10.07 6.07 -14.43
N LEU A 234 -10.31 6.51 -15.67
CA LEU A 234 -10.27 7.93 -16.03
C LEU A 234 -11.34 8.75 -15.31
N ARG A 235 -12.54 8.22 -15.09
CA ARG A 235 -13.58 8.92 -14.33
C ARG A 235 -13.17 9.16 -12.87
N HIS A 236 -12.56 8.14 -12.22
CA HIS A 236 -12.03 8.29 -10.87
C HIS A 236 -10.92 9.34 -10.84
N THR A 237 -10.02 9.29 -11.81
CA THR A 237 -8.93 10.28 -11.96
C THR A 237 -9.49 11.70 -12.13
N GLU A 238 -10.42 11.91 -13.08
CA GLU A 238 -11.03 13.23 -13.34
C GLU A 238 -11.77 13.77 -12.10
N HIS A 239 -12.48 12.89 -11.37
CA HIS A 239 -13.16 13.27 -10.14
C HIS A 239 -12.16 13.74 -9.08
N MET A 240 -11.10 12.99 -8.82
CA MET A 240 -10.07 13.36 -7.84
C MET A 240 -9.34 14.65 -8.25
N LEU A 241 -9.03 14.83 -9.55
CA LEU A 241 -8.47 16.08 -10.06
C LEU A 241 -9.40 17.26 -9.82
N SER A 242 -10.73 17.09 -9.95
CA SER A 242 -11.72 18.14 -9.66
C SER A 242 -11.75 18.56 -8.19
N LEU A 243 -11.19 17.74 -7.27
CA LEU A 243 -11.04 18.00 -5.85
C LEU A 243 -9.66 18.62 -5.50
N GLY A 244 -8.76 18.78 -6.49
CA GLY A 244 -7.43 19.36 -6.29
C GLY A 244 -6.33 18.33 -6.03
N ALA A 245 -6.48 17.12 -6.53
CA ALA A 245 -5.56 16.00 -6.25
C ALA A 245 -4.40 15.86 -7.28
N GLU A 246 -4.12 16.87 -8.11
CA GLU A 246 -3.14 16.79 -9.19
C GLU A 246 -1.71 16.42 -8.74
N ASP A 247 -1.33 16.81 -7.53
CA ASP A 247 0.00 16.55 -6.97
C ASP A 247 0.06 15.30 -6.07
N VAL A 248 -1.08 14.62 -5.85
CA VAL A 248 -1.19 13.51 -4.88
C VAL A 248 -1.69 12.20 -5.49
N ILE A 249 -2.19 12.22 -6.72
CA ILE A 249 -2.59 10.98 -7.43
C ILE A 249 -1.36 10.20 -7.87
N SER A 250 -1.41 8.90 -7.63
CA SER A 250 -0.46 7.90 -8.12
C SER A 250 -1.22 6.68 -8.63
N ILE A 251 -0.51 5.60 -8.89
CA ILE A 251 -1.07 4.29 -9.21
C ILE A 251 -0.96 3.40 -7.97
N GLY A 252 -1.94 2.52 -7.78
CA GLY A 252 -1.98 1.48 -6.76
C GLY A 252 -2.64 0.25 -7.37
N SER A 253 -1.87 -0.45 -8.21
CA SER A 253 -2.36 -1.56 -9.05
C SER A 253 -2.81 -2.79 -8.29
#